data_266131631b2dacaa4337bac9f064b59e
#
_entry.id   266131631b2dacaa4337bac9f064b59e
#
_cell.length_a   1.000
_cell.length_b   1.000
_cell.length_c   1.000
_cell.angle_alpha   90.00
_cell.angle_beta   90.00
_cell.angle_gamma   90.00
#
_symmetry.space_group_name_H-M   'P 1'
#
loop_
_entity.id
_entity.type
_entity.pdbx_description
1 polymer ?
#
loop_
_entity_poly.entity_id
_entity_poly.type
_entity_poly.pdbx_seq_one_letter_code
_entity_poly.pdbx_strand_id
1 'polypeptide(L)'
;MNYIVMDLEWNQSYNGHMGEHPRMPFEIIEIGAVKVDKNLNIIDEYSSLIKPKIYKKLHSKIRTILNYDEDDLSLGRGFKEVCSEFLDWCGKDYIFCTWGPMDLTELQTNMDFYYMDKLPRPLKFLNLQSIYASVTNTSGIPQSMSK
;
A
#
# COMPACT_ATOMS: atom_id res chain seq x y z
N MET A 1 -20.00 1.89 8.89
CA MET A 1 -18.52 1.75 8.96
C MET A 1 -18.08 0.65 7.99
N ASN A 2 -17.06 0.90 7.22
CA ASN A 2 -16.53 -0.05 6.24
C ASN A 2 -15.12 -0.49 6.62
N TYR A 3 -14.72 -1.64 6.10
CA TYR A 3 -13.33 -2.09 6.15
C TYR A 3 -12.68 -1.81 4.80
N ILE A 4 -11.49 -1.22 4.82
CA ILE A 4 -10.68 -1.00 3.62
C ILE A 4 -9.53 -2.01 3.66
N VAL A 5 -9.67 -3.09 2.91
CA VAL A 5 -8.63 -4.11 2.80
C VAL A 5 -7.67 -3.67 1.71
N MET A 6 -6.49 -3.24 2.12
CA MET A 6 -5.54 -2.55 1.27
C MET A 6 -4.27 -3.38 1.09
N ASP A 7 -3.75 -3.39 -0.12
CA ASP A 7 -2.45 -3.97 -0.47
C ASP A 7 -1.72 -2.97 -1.36
N LEU A 8 -0.49 -2.65 -0.98
CA LEU A 8 0.37 -1.74 -1.73
C LEU A 8 1.50 -2.50 -2.38
N GLU A 9 1.90 -2.07 -3.57
CA GLU A 9 3.16 -2.47 -4.17
C GLU A 9 4.12 -1.28 -4.15
N TRP A 10 5.38 -1.54 -3.84
CA TRP A 10 6.40 -0.50 -3.84
C TRP A 10 7.68 -0.97 -4.50
N ASN A 11 8.42 0.01 -5.02
CA ASN A 11 9.73 -0.17 -5.59
C ASN A 11 10.79 0.39 -4.65
N GLN A 12 12.02 -0.01 -4.86
CA GLN A 12 13.17 0.43 -4.06
C GLN A 12 14.35 0.69 -4.98
N SER A 13 15.42 1.25 -4.41
CA SER A 13 16.64 1.53 -5.17
C SER A 13 17.19 0.26 -5.83
N TYR A 14 17.45 0.34 -7.13
CA TYR A 14 18.06 -0.76 -7.89
C TYR A 14 19.47 -1.08 -7.39
N ASN A 15 20.19 -0.08 -6.91
CA ASN A 15 21.57 -0.19 -6.44
C ASN A 15 21.69 -0.34 -4.91
N GLY A 16 20.63 -0.77 -4.24
CA GLY A 16 20.62 -0.94 -2.78
C GLY A 16 20.76 0.40 -2.05
N HIS A 17 21.44 0.39 -0.91
CA HIS A 17 21.55 1.58 -0.05
C HIS A 17 22.22 2.78 -0.73
N MET A 18 23.09 2.56 -1.72
CA MET A 18 23.82 3.64 -2.40
C MET A 18 22.92 4.56 -3.20
N GLY A 19 21.82 4.03 -3.73
CA GLY A 19 20.84 4.82 -4.50
C GLY A 19 19.60 5.19 -3.73
N GLU A 20 19.54 4.84 -2.46
CA GLU A 20 18.34 5.02 -1.64
C GLU A 20 18.14 6.48 -1.23
N HIS A 21 16.94 7.00 -1.47
CA HIS A 21 16.58 8.33 -1.02
C HIS A 21 16.29 8.29 0.48
N PRO A 22 16.89 9.19 1.30
CA PRO A 22 16.77 9.10 2.77
C PRO A 22 15.34 9.27 3.31
N ARG A 23 14.48 9.98 2.57
CA ARG A 23 13.08 10.20 2.99
C ARG A 23 12.10 9.25 2.32
N MET A 24 12.55 8.40 1.39
CA MET A 24 11.69 7.50 0.63
C MET A 24 12.44 6.22 0.31
N PRO A 25 12.67 5.33 1.28
CA PRO A 25 13.35 4.05 0.99
C PRO A 25 12.50 3.14 0.08
N PHE A 26 11.17 3.22 0.20
CA PHE A 26 10.24 2.45 -0.62
C PHE A 26 9.21 3.38 -1.24
N GLU A 27 9.15 3.37 -2.57
CA GLU A 27 8.23 4.22 -3.32
C GLU A 27 7.04 3.41 -3.78
N ILE A 28 5.83 3.82 -3.37
CA ILE A 28 4.59 3.14 -3.74
C ILE A 28 4.33 3.33 -5.22
N ILE A 29 4.09 2.23 -5.93
CA ILE A 29 3.83 2.19 -7.36
C ILE A 29 2.45 1.65 -7.72
N GLU A 30 1.74 1.09 -6.75
CA GLU A 30 0.35 0.64 -6.93
C GLU A 30 -0.40 0.67 -5.62
N ILE A 31 -1.63 1.15 -5.66
CA ILE A 31 -2.57 1.02 -4.55
C ILE A 31 -3.71 0.12 -5.03
N GLY A 32 -3.93 -0.99 -4.33
CA GLY A 32 -5.06 -1.86 -4.53
C GLY A 32 -5.85 -2.00 -3.24
N ALA A 33 -7.18 -1.99 -3.34
CA ALA A 33 -8.03 -2.12 -2.15
C ALA A 33 -9.41 -2.63 -2.52
N VAL A 34 -10.05 -3.28 -1.55
CA VAL A 34 -11.46 -3.58 -1.61
C VAL A 34 -12.16 -2.96 -0.41
N LYS A 35 -13.38 -2.49 -0.62
CA LYS A 35 -14.22 -1.94 0.42
C LYS A 35 -15.23 -3.01 0.84
N VAL A 36 -15.25 -3.33 2.12
CA VAL A 36 -16.09 -4.37 2.69
C VAL A 36 -17.00 -3.74 3.73
N ASP A 37 -18.30 -4.03 3.65
CA ASP A 37 -19.26 -3.51 4.60
C ASP A 37 -19.24 -4.28 5.94
N LYS A 38 -20.05 -3.84 6.89
CA LYS A 38 -20.14 -4.46 8.23
C LYS A 38 -20.63 -5.90 8.19
N ASN A 39 -21.28 -6.32 7.11
CA ASN A 39 -21.77 -7.69 6.91
C ASN A 39 -20.75 -8.54 6.12
N LEU A 40 -19.53 -8.01 5.91
CA LEU A 40 -18.44 -8.66 5.19
C LEU A 40 -18.73 -8.87 3.70
N ASN A 41 -19.57 -8.04 3.10
CA ASN A 41 -19.80 -8.01 1.67
C ASN A 41 -18.84 -7.03 0.99
N ILE A 42 -18.21 -7.44 -0.10
CA ILE A 42 -17.41 -6.53 -0.93
C ILE A 42 -18.37 -5.62 -1.68
N ILE A 43 -18.28 -4.32 -1.44
CA ILE A 43 -19.19 -3.32 -2.04
C ILE A 43 -18.50 -2.43 -3.08
N ASP A 44 -17.17 -2.38 -3.10
CA ASP A 44 -16.43 -1.61 -4.10
C ASP A 44 -14.97 -2.07 -4.16
N GLU A 45 -14.29 -1.68 -5.25
CA GLU A 45 -12.86 -1.96 -5.45
C GLU A 45 -12.14 -0.71 -5.93
N TYR A 46 -10.88 -0.58 -5.57
CA TYR A 46 -10.01 0.48 -6.04
C TYR A 46 -8.67 -0.10 -6.51
N SER A 47 -8.18 0.38 -7.65
CA SER A 47 -6.86 0.00 -8.13
C SER A 47 -6.29 1.11 -8.99
N SER A 48 -5.03 1.47 -8.75
CA SER A 48 -4.34 2.45 -9.59
C SER A 48 -2.84 2.24 -9.55
N LEU A 49 -2.21 2.28 -10.74
CA LEU A 49 -0.77 2.39 -10.85
C LEU A 49 -0.34 3.83 -10.56
N ILE A 50 0.86 3.99 -10.03
CA ILE A 50 1.45 5.29 -9.70
C ILE A 50 2.77 5.41 -10.44
N LYS A 51 2.91 6.52 -11.17
CA LYS A 51 4.16 6.83 -11.87
C LYS A 51 5.27 7.12 -10.86
N PRO A 52 6.37 6.34 -10.85
CA PRO A 52 7.45 6.59 -9.93
C PRO A 52 8.18 7.90 -10.24
N LYS A 53 8.53 8.62 -9.19
CA LYS A 53 9.31 9.85 -9.26
C LYS A 53 10.79 9.62 -8.96
N ILE A 54 11.09 8.71 -8.03
CA ILE A 54 12.43 8.48 -7.52
C ILE A 54 13.06 7.25 -8.19
N TYR A 55 12.42 6.08 -8.06
CA TYR A 55 12.95 4.81 -8.55
C TYR A 55 12.24 4.41 -9.83
N LYS A 56 12.71 4.96 -10.96
CA LYS A 56 12.06 4.70 -12.26
C LYS A 56 12.36 3.31 -12.81
N LYS A 57 13.49 2.72 -12.40
CA LYS A 57 13.84 1.34 -12.76
C LYS A 57 13.36 0.38 -11.68
N LEU A 58 12.61 -0.63 -12.09
CA LEU A 58 12.14 -1.65 -11.16
C LEU A 58 13.30 -2.47 -10.59
N HIS A 59 13.33 -2.61 -9.27
CA HIS A 59 14.28 -3.50 -8.61
C HIS A 59 14.05 -4.94 -9.10
N SER A 60 15.12 -5.71 -9.25
CA SER A 60 15.04 -7.06 -9.83
C SER A 60 14.05 -7.98 -9.12
N LYS A 61 13.98 -7.91 -7.79
CA LYS A 61 13.02 -8.70 -7.01
C LYS A 61 11.58 -8.29 -7.26
N ILE A 62 11.33 -6.99 -7.42
CA ILE A 62 9.99 -6.47 -7.67
C ILE A 62 9.54 -6.85 -9.06
N ARG A 63 10.43 -6.74 -10.05
CA ARG A 63 10.15 -7.12 -11.43
C ARG A 63 9.67 -8.56 -11.57
N THR A 64 10.16 -9.47 -10.74
CA THR A 64 9.77 -10.89 -10.82
C THR A 64 8.38 -11.19 -10.29
N ILE A 65 7.82 -10.31 -9.45
CA ILE A 65 6.52 -10.52 -8.81
C ILE A 65 5.40 -9.69 -9.43
N LEU A 66 5.74 -8.65 -10.21
CA LEU A 66 4.75 -7.81 -10.87
C LEU A 66 4.43 -8.33 -12.27
N ASN A 67 3.21 -8.05 -12.73
CA ASN A 67 2.76 -8.37 -14.09
C ASN A 67 2.74 -7.12 -15.00
N TYR A 68 3.47 -6.07 -14.62
CA TYR A 68 3.64 -4.85 -15.39
C TYR A 68 5.10 -4.39 -15.30
N ASP A 69 5.50 -3.48 -16.18
CA ASP A 69 6.87 -2.99 -16.31
C ASP A 69 6.98 -1.47 -16.16
N GLU A 70 8.18 -0.93 -16.38
CA GLU A 70 8.45 0.50 -16.30
C GLU A 70 7.62 1.31 -17.29
N ASP A 71 7.37 0.77 -18.48
CA ASP A 71 6.54 1.48 -19.48
C ASP A 71 5.10 1.61 -19.00
N ASP A 72 4.55 0.56 -18.42
CA ASP A 72 3.21 0.60 -17.81
C ASP A 72 3.15 1.65 -16.69
N LEU A 73 4.15 1.67 -15.80
CA LEU A 73 4.23 2.62 -14.70
C LEU A 73 4.35 4.06 -15.19
N SER A 74 5.04 4.29 -16.31
CA SER A 74 5.21 5.62 -16.87
C SER A 74 3.89 6.25 -17.33
N LEU A 75 2.88 5.44 -17.59
CA LEU A 75 1.53 5.87 -17.96
C LEU A 75 0.64 6.14 -16.74
N GLY A 76 1.11 5.81 -15.54
CA GLY A 76 0.38 6.03 -14.30
C GLY A 76 0.30 7.51 -13.95
N ARG A 77 -0.62 7.82 -13.04
CA ARG A 77 -0.74 9.16 -12.46
C ARG A 77 0.23 9.33 -11.30
N GLY A 78 0.48 10.56 -10.87
CA GLY A 78 1.36 10.85 -9.74
C GLY A 78 0.78 10.39 -8.41
N PHE A 79 1.65 10.14 -7.44
CA PHE A 79 1.26 9.64 -6.11
C PHE A 79 0.24 10.55 -5.43
N LYS A 80 0.48 11.87 -5.44
CA LYS A 80 -0.37 12.81 -4.70
C LYS A 80 -1.81 12.78 -5.21
N GLU A 81 -1.98 12.72 -6.54
CA GLU A 81 -3.30 12.61 -7.15
C GLU A 81 -3.98 11.28 -6.79
N VAL A 82 -3.27 10.17 -6.97
CA VAL A 82 -3.83 8.84 -6.71
C VAL A 82 -4.14 8.66 -5.22
N CYS A 83 -3.25 9.08 -4.34
CA CYS A 83 -3.46 8.95 -2.90
C CYS A 83 -4.65 9.79 -2.42
N SER A 84 -4.79 11.01 -2.93
CA SER A 84 -5.93 11.86 -2.60
C SER A 84 -7.24 11.24 -3.06
N GLU A 85 -7.28 10.71 -4.27
CA GLU A 85 -8.44 9.99 -4.80
C GLU A 85 -8.76 8.75 -3.97
N PHE A 86 -7.73 7.99 -3.61
CA PHE A 86 -7.90 6.79 -2.78
C PHE A 86 -8.49 7.13 -1.41
N LEU A 87 -7.98 8.16 -0.74
CA LEU A 87 -8.50 8.56 0.57
C LEU A 87 -9.94 9.08 0.48
N ASP A 88 -10.27 9.79 -0.58
CA ASP A 88 -11.66 10.20 -0.85
C ASP A 88 -12.56 8.97 -1.06
N TRP A 89 -12.07 7.98 -1.81
CA TRP A 89 -12.78 6.72 -2.03
C TRP A 89 -13.00 5.96 -0.72
N CYS A 90 -12.04 5.98 0.23
CA CYS A 90 -12.20 5.35 1.53
C CYS A 90 -13.38 5.91 2.32
N GLY A 91 -13.69 7.20 2.14
CA GLY A 91 -14.75 7.89 2.88
C GLY A 91 -14.27 8.37 4.24
N LYS A 92 -15.22 8.57 5.16
CA LYS A 92 -14.92 9.15 6.47
C LYS A 92 -14.96 8.15 7.62
N ASP A 93 -15.71 7.06 7.49
CA ASP A 93 -15.91 6.08 8.55
C ASP A 93 -15.47 4.69 8.08
N TYR A 94 -14.20 4.39 8.31
CA TYR A 94 -13.60 3.14 7.87
C TYR A 94 -12.48 2.70 8.81
N ILE A 95 -12.14 1.40 8.69
CA ILE A 95 -10.99 0.80 9.34
C ILE A 95 -10.08 0.23 8.25
N PHE A 96 -8.79 0.58 8.27
CA PHE A 96 -7.82 -0.06 7.40
C PHE A 96 -7.53 -1.49 7.86
N CYS A 97 -7.45 -2.39 6.90
CA CYS A 97 -7.08 -3.79 7.13
C CYS A 97 -5.92 -4.12 6.19
N THR A 98 -4.78 -4.51 6.75
CA THR A 98 -3.59 -4.85 5.96
C THR A 98 -2.94 -6.11 6.50
N TRP A 99 -2.12 -6.74 5.66
CA TRP A 99 -1.33 -7.89 6.05
C TRP A 99 -0.01 -7.42 6.65
N GLY A 100 0.00 -7.21 7.97
CA GLY A 100 1.12 -6.59 8.67
C GLY A 100 1.01 -5.07 8.71
N PRO A 101 1.93 -4.39 9.41
CA PRO A 101 1.86 -2.94 9.61
C PRO A 101 2.54 -2.11 8.51
N MET A 102 3.33 -2.74 7.62
CA MET A 102 4.21 -2.03 6.69
C MET A 102 3.45 -1.16 5.69
N ASP A 103 2.31 -1.61 5.19
CA ASP A 103 1.54 -0.87 4.19
C ASP A 103 1.16 0.52 4.70
N LEU A 104 0.69 0.62 5.95
CA LEU A 104 0.33 1.92 6.53
C LEU A 104 1.56 2.78 6.83
N THR A 105 2.64 2.16 7.29
CA THR A 105 3.91 2.88 7.52
C THR A 105 4.42 3.49 6.23
N GLU A 106 4.44 2.71 5.14
CA GLU A 106 4.93 3.18 3.86
C GLU A 106 3.97 4.19 3.21
N LEU A 107 2.66 4.02 3.39
CA LEU A 107 1.70 5.01 2.93
C LEU A 107 1.97 6.36 3.58
N GLN A 108 2.15 6.40 4.90
CA GLN A 108 2.45 7.64 5.61
C GLN A 108 3.79 8.24 5.18
N THR A 109 4.83 7.41 5.00
CA THR A 109 6.14 7.87 4.54
C THR A 109 6.06 8.52 3.17
N ASN A 110 5.32 7.90 2.24
CA ASN A 110 5.11 8.47 0.91
C ASN A 110 4.29 9.76 0.97
N MET A 111 3.26 9.81 1.80
CA MET A 111 2.48 11.04 2.02
C MET A 111 3.35 12.18 2.56
N ASP A 112 4.18 11.88 3.54
CA ASP A 112 5.09 12.87 4.16
C ASP A 112 6.10 13.40 3.13
N PHE A 113 6.58 12.56 2.24
CA PHE A 113 7.50 12.98 1.16
C PHE A 113 6.88 14.07 0.29
N TYR A 114 5.58 14.00 0.03
CA TYR A 114 4.86 14.98 -0.79
C TYR A 114 4.19 16.08 0.02
N TYR A 115 4.50 16.19 1.32
CA TYR A 115 3.92 17.18 2.24
C TYR A 115 2.39 17.14 2.27
N MET A 116 1.82 15.94 2.15
CA MET A 116 0.37 15.74 2.28
C MET A 116 -0.02 15.74 3.76
N ASP A 117 -1.29 16.06 4.03
CA ASP A 117 -1.84 15.94 5.38
C ASP A 117 -1.71 14.50 5.86
N LYS A 118 -1.47 14.35 7.18
CA LYS A 118 -1.34 13.02 7.78
C LYS A 118 -2.67 12.27 7.74
N LEU A 119 -2.57 10.94 7.77
CA LEU A 119 -3.75 10.10 7.94
C LEU A 119 -4.52 10.51 9.19
N PRO A 120 -5.87 10.42 9.15
CA PRO A 120 -6.70 10.78 10.31
C PRO A 120 -6.29 10.05 11.59
N ARG A 121 -6.39 10.74 12.72
CA ARG A 121 -6.07 10.18 14.03
C ARG A 121 -7.32 10.21 14.93
N PRO A 122 -7.51 9.19 15.80
CA PRO A 122 -6.71 7.97 15.89
C PRO A 122 -6.87 7.10 14.65
N LEU A 123 -5.77 6.48 14.22
CA LEU A 123 -5.80 5.59 13.06
C LEU A 123 -6.47 4.27 13.44
N LYS A 124 -7.58 3.97 12.81
CA LYS A 124 -8.29 2.68 13.00
C LYS A 124 -7.67 1.66 12.04
N PHE A 125 -7.13 0.60 12.61
CA PHE A 125 -6.34 -0.36 11.85
C PHE A 125 -6.46 -1.77 12.42
N LEU A 126 -6.60 -2.75 11.52
CA LEU A 126 -6.54 -4.18 11.84
C LEU A 126 -5.36 -4.81 11.11
N ASN A 127 -4.49 -5.44 11.87
CA ASN A 127 -3.38 -6.24 11.33
C ASN A 127 -3.88 -7.66 11.10
N LEU A 128 -4.21 -7.98 9.85
CA LEU A 128 -4.79 -9.27 9.47
C LEU A 128 -3.80 -10.42 9.71
N GLN A 129 -2.50 -10.19 9.57
CA GLN A 129 -1.48 -11.19 9.82
C GLN A 129 -1.47 -11.62 11.29
N SER A 130 -1.54 -10.66 12.21
CA SER A 130 -1.61 -10.94 13.65
C SER A 130 -2.89 -11.66 14.04
N ILE A 131 -4.02 -11.25 13.45
CA ILE A 131 -5.32 -11.91 13.69
C ILE A 131 -5.27 -13.35 13.19
N TYR A 132 -4.76 -13.57 11.99
CA TYR A 132 -4.63 -14.89 11.39
C TYR A 132 -3.74 -15.80 12.26
N ALA A 133 -2.58 -15.31 12.69
CA ALA A 133 -1.67 -16.07 13.55
C ALA A 133 -2.33 -16.44 14.89
N SER A 134 -3.10 -15.52 15.48
CA SER A 134 -3.83 -15.77 16.72
C SER A 134 -4.89 -16.86 16.57
N VAL A 135 -5.65 -16.84 15.47
CA VAL A 135 -6.73 -17.79 15.20
C VAL A 135 -6.20 -19.17 14.85
N THR A 136 -5.06 -19.25 14.15
CA THR A 136 -4.50 -20.52 13.68
C THR A 136 -3.42 -21.08 14.60
N ASN A 137 -3.09 -20.41 15.73
CA ASN A 137 -2.00 -20.76 16.63
C ASN A 137 -0.63 -20.86 15.94
N THR A 138 -0.44 -20.22 14.79
CA THR A 138 0.85 -20.10 14.16
C THR A 138 1.61 -18.94 14.80
N SER A 139 2.49 -19.25 15.75
CA SER A 139 3.22 -18.27 16.56
C SER A 139 4.05 -17.32 15.69
N GLY A 140 3.45 -16.20 15.26
CA GLY A 140 4.15 -15.07 14.71
C GLY A 140 5.01 -15.31 13.46
N ILE A 141 4.90 -16.45 12.77
CA ILE A 141 5.64 -16.70 11.53
C ILE A 141 4.99 -15.89 10.42
N PRO A 142 5.74 -14.98 9.76
CA PRO A 142 5.18 -14.21 8.64
C PRO A 142 4.71 -15.15 7.52
N GLN A 143 3.48 -14.90 7.05
CA GLN A 143 2.92 -15.62 5.93
C GLN A 143 2.56 -14.61 4.84
N SER A 144 2.83 -14.96 3.59
CA SER A 144 2.42 -14.13 2.47
C SER A 144 0.92 -14.30 2.22
N MET A 145 0.27 -13.20 1.84
CA MET A 145 -1.11 -13.23 1.37
C MET A 145 -1.16 -13.92 0.01
N SER A 146 -2.03 -14.93 -0.16
CA SER A 146 -2.28 -15.45 -1.51
C SER A 146 -3.18 -14.48 -2.26
N LYS A 147 -2.72 -14.07 -3.41
CA LYS A 147 -3.47 -13.19 -4.31
C LYS A 147 -4.28 -14.02 -5.31
#